data_b274491a8cc04b9c71e1b90254e028c4
#
_entry.id   b274491a8cc04b9c71e1b90254e028c4
#
_cell.length_a   1.000
_cell.length_b   1.000
_cell.length_c   1.000
_cell.angle_alpha   90.00
_cell.angle_beta   90.00
_cell.angle_gamma   90.00
#
_symmetry.space_group_name_H-M   'P 1'
#
loop_
_entity.id
_entity.type
_entity.pdbx_description
1 polymer ?
#
loop_
_entity_poly.entity_id
_entity_poly.type
_entity_poly.pdbx_seq_one_letter_code
_entity_poly.pdbx_strand_id
1 'polypeptide(L)' 'MKKVSKLLDLESIPCPLNVVKCKLALEKLSLNETLIVHLDKGEPEIMVKRALKEMKYIIKTIEENQKTIKFKILHES' A
#
# COMPACT_ATOMS: atom_id res chain seq x y z
N MET A 1 -11.96 17.82 10.11
CA MET A 1 -10.74 17.79 9.32
C MET A 1 -10.87 16.80 8.19
N LYS A 2 -10.42 17.19 7.02
CA LYS A 2 -10.54 16.32 5.85
C LYS A 2 -9.45 15.25 5.87
N LYS A 3 -9.84 14.02 5.62
CA LYS A 3 -8.87 12.95 5.42
C LYS A 3 -8.27 13.09 4.04
N VAL A 4 -6.96 13.07 3.96
CA VAL A 4 -6.23 13.16 2.71
C VAL A 4 -5.73 11.78 2.34
N SER A 5 -6.00 11.37 1.11
CA SER A 5 -5.50 10.11 0.57
C SER A 5 -4.35 10.40 -0.37
N LYS A 6 -3.24 9.70 -0.18
CA LYS A 6 -2.08 9.79 -1.07
C LYS A 6 -2.00 8.53 -1.89
N LEU A 7 -1.72 8.68 -3.17
CA LEU A 7 -1.58 7.54 -4.07
C LEU A 7 -0.10 7.23 -4.29
N LEU A 8 0.26 5.98 -4.06
CA LEU A 8 1.61 5.48 -4.34
C LEU A 8 1.52 4.45 -5.45
N ASP A 9 2.09 4.75 -6.58
CA ASP A 9 2.10 3.85 -7.72
C ASP A 9 3.37 3.02 -7.72
N LEU A 10 3.21 1.73 -7.47
CA LEU A 10 4.32 0.78 -7.45
C LEU A 10 4.26 -0.19 -8.62
N GLU A 11 3.45 0.13 -9.61
CA GLU A 11 3.33 -0.71 -10.81
C GLU A 11 4.69 -0.83 -11.49
N SER A 12 5.05 -2.04 -11.86
CA SER A 12 6.33 -2.36 -12.51
C SER A 12 7.57 -2.15 -11.63
N ILE A 13 7.39 -1.93 -10.34
CA ILE A 13 8.53 -1.80 -9.41
C ILE A 13 8.90 -3.19 -8.89
N PRO A 14 10.14 -3.64 -9.06
CA PRO A 14 10.53 -4.98 -8.62
C PRO A 14 10.62 -5.11 -7.10
N CYS A 15 10.46 -6.32 -6.63
CA CYS A 15 10.69 -6.68 -5.24
C CYS A 15 12.21 -6.75 -4.97
N PRO A 16 12.70 -6.32 -3.80
CA PRO A 16 11.96 -5.81 -2.64
C PRO A 16 11.78 -4.30 -2.65
N LEU A 17 12.11 -3.63 -3.75
CA LEU A 17 12.06 -2.18 -3.83
C LEU A 17 10.65 -1.64 -3.60
N ASN A 18 9.62 -2.36 -4.08
CA ASN A 18 8.24 -1.96 -3.87
C ASN A 18 7.90 -1.93 -2.38
N VAL A 19 8.35 -2.90 -1.61
CA VAL A 19 8.13 -2.92 -0.16
C VAL A 19 8.83 -1.76 0.52
N VAL A 20 10.07 -1.48 0.12
CA VAL A 20 10.85 -0.37 0.70
C VAL A 20 10.16 0.96 0.43
N LYS A 21 9.72 1.18 -0.80
CA LYS A 21 9.02 2.43 -1.15
C LYS A 21 7.72 2.58 -0.36
N CYS A 22 7.00 1.49 -0.16
CA CYS A 22 5.77 1.50 0.62
C CYS A 22 6.05 1.88 2.07
N LYS A 23 7.08 1.30 2.67
CA LYS A 23 7.46 1.63 4.05
C LYS A 23 7.84 3.09 4.20
N LEU A 24 8.61 3.63 3.27
CA LEU A 24 9.01 5.02 3.31
C LEU A 24 7.81 5.95 3.20
N ALA A 25 6.86 5.62 2.34
CA ALA A 25 5.66 6.42 2.19
C ALA A 25 4.83 6.40 3.47
N LEU A 26 4.74 5.25 4.13
CA LEU A 26 3.99 5.12 5.38
C LEU A 26 4.62 5.91 6.52
N GLU A 27 5.94 5.98 6.56
CA GLU A 27 6.65 6.75 7.58
C GLU A 27 6.35 8.25 7.47
N LYS A 28 6.09 8.72 6.26
CA LYS A 28 5.79 10.13 6.02
C LYS A 28 4.31 10.44 6.18
N LEU A 29 3.49 9.43 6.39
CA LEU A 29 2.06 9.58 6.48
C LEU A 29 1.65 10.09 7.87
N SER A 30 0.80 11.10 7.91
CA SER A 30 0.27 11.58 9.18
C SER A 30 -0.98 10.79 9.57
N LEU A 31 -1.45 10.97 10.80
CA LEU A 31 -2.58 10.23 11.33
C LEU A 31 -3.88 10.47 10.56
N ASN A 32 -3.99 11.63 9.92
CA ASN A 32 -5.20 11.98 9.17
C ASN A 32 -5.10 11.60 7.69
N GLU A 33 -4.03 10.94 7.31
CA GLU A 33 -3.83 10.56 5.92
C GLU A 33 -3.95 9.06 5.75
N THR A 34 -4.41 8.65 4.58
CA THR A 34 -4.42 7.24 4.20
C THR A 34 -3.58 7.07 2.94
N LEU A 35 -2.98 5.92 2.79
CA LEU A 35 -2.15 5.63 1.63
C LEU A 35 -2.90 4.64 0.73
N ILE A 36 -3.01 4.99 -0.54
CA ILE A 36 -3.58 4.09 -1.55
C ILE A 36 -2.41 3.58 -2.38
N VAL A 37 -2.26 2.27 -2.44
CA VAL A 37 -1.16 1.64 -3.17
C VAL A 37 -1.71 0.96 -4.41
N HIS A 38 -1.06 1.20 -5.54
CA HIS A 38 -1.38 0.57 -6.81
C HIS A 38 -0.17 -0.25 -7.24
N LEU A 39 -0.34 -1.54 -7.40
CA LEU A 39 0.76 -2.43 -7.77
C LEU A 39 0.29 -3.62 -8.59
N ASP A 40 1.26 -4.33 -9.15
CA ASP A 40 0.98 -5.52 -9.95
C ASP A 40 0.52 -6.67 -9.07
N LYS A 41 -0.38 -7.49 -9.59
CA LYS A 41 -0.81 -8.71 -8.93
C LYS A 41 0.26 -9.78 -8.99
N GLY A 42 0.11 -10.79 -8.13
CA GLY A 42 1.07 -11.89 -8.04
C GLY A 42 2.04 -11.65 -6.91
N GLU A 43 3.34 -11.91 -7.16
CA GLU A 43 4.34 -11.76 -6.10
C GLU A 43 4.42 -10.37 -5.49
N PRO A 44 4.40 -9.27 -6.28
CA PRO A 44 4.44 -7.93 -5.67
C PRO A 44 3.28 -7.71 -4.69
N GLU A 45 2.09 -8.12 -5.05
CA GLU A 45 0.92 -8.00 -4.18
C GLU A 45 1.11 -8.80 -2.89
N ILE A 46 1.54 -10.05 -3.03
CA ILE A 46 1.71 -10.96 -1.88
C ILE A 46 2.77 -10.43 -0.92
N MET A 47 3.90 -10.00 -1.46
CA MET A 47 5.02 -9.53 -0.64
C MET A 47 4.69 -8.24 0.10
N VAL A 48 4.05 -7.29 -0.59
CA VAL A 48 3.68 -6.02 0.04
C VAL A 48 2.62 -6.24 1.11
N LYS A 49 1.60 -7.04 0.81
CA LYS A 49 0.57 -7.33 1.79
C LYS A 49 1.12 -8.04 3.02
N ARG A 50 2.05 -8.97 2.84
CA ARG A 50 2.67 -9.66 3.96
C ARG A 50 3.44 -8.69 4.85
N ALA A 51 4.25 -7.82 4.24
CA ALA A 51 5.01 -6.82 4.99
C ALA A 51 4.09 -5.89 5.77
N LEU A 52 2.98 -5.46 5.17
CA LEU A 52 2.04 -4.57 5.83
C LEU A 52 1.35 -5.24 7.01
N LYS A 53 1.00 -6.53 6.86
CA LYS A 53 0.41 -7.28 7.97
C LYS A 53 1.38 -7.43 9.13
N GLU A 54 2.65 -7.65 8.85
CA GLU A 54 3.67 -7.74 9.88
C GLU A 54 3.83 -6.43 10.62
N MET A 55 3.59 -5.31 9.95
CA MET A 55 3.63 -3.99 10.57
C MET A 55 2.28 -3.60 11.21
N LYS A 56 1.30 -4.51 11.17
CA LYS A 56 -0.01 -4.33 11.79
C LYS A 56 -0.86 -3.25 11.15
N TYR A 57 -0.71 -3.07 9.85
CA TYR A 57 -1.59 -2.19 9.09
C TYR A 57 -2.81 -2.95 8.60
N ILE A 58 -3.90 -2.23 8.42
CA ILE A 58 -5.13 -2.78 7.87
C ILE A 58 -5.17 -2.46 6.38
N ILE A 59 -5.46 -3.47 5.57
CA ILE A 59 -5.50 -3.33 4.12
C ILE A 59 -6.94 -3.50 3.64
N LYS A 60 -7.39 -2.54 2.81
CA LYS A 60 -8.72 -2.61 2.22
C LYS A 60 -8.60 -2.48 0.71
N THR A 61 -9.02 -3.52 -0.01
CA THR A 61 -8.99 -3.50 -1.47
C THR A 61 -10.03 -2.52 -2.01
N ILE A 62 -9.59 -1.60 -2.85
CA ILE A 62 -10.47 -0.62 -3.47
C ILE A 62 -10.85 -1.04 -4.88
N GLU A 63 -9.85 -1.47 -5.64
CA GLU A 63 -10.02 -1.80 -7.04
C GLU A 63 -9.08 -2.93 -7.40
N GLU A 64 -9.55 -3.85 -8.23
CA GLU A 64 -8.79 -5.02 -8.58
C GLU A 64 -9.17 -5.47 -9.98
N ASN A 65 -8.17 -5.74 -10.80
CA ASN A 65 -8.40 -6.35 -12.11
C ASN A 65 -7.43 -7.52 -12.28
N GLN A 66 -7.33 -8.07 -13.50
CA GLN A 66 -6.53 -9.26 -13.73
C GLN A 66 -5.03 -9.02 -13.60
N LYS A 67 -4.58 -7.79 -13.76
CA LYS A 67 -3.15 -7.47 -13.81
C LYS A 67 -2.68 -6.65 -12.61
N THR A 68 -3.54 -5.82 -12.07
CA THR A 68 -3.15 -4.90 -10.99
C THR A 68 -4.18 -4.85 -9.88
N ILE A 69 -3.75 -4.33 -8.75
CA ILE A 69 -4.62 -4.15 -7.59
C ILE A 69 -4.35 -2.80 -6.96
N LYS A 70 -5.40 -2.19 -6.46
CA LYS A 70 -5.31 -0.93 -5.73
C LYS A 70 -5.96 -1.13 -4.37
N PHE A 71 -5.23 -0.84 -3.31
CA PHE A 71 -5.77 -1.00 -1.95
C PHE A 71 -5.39 0.19 -1.08
N LYS A 72 -6.21 0.40 -0.06
CA LYS A 72 -6.02 1.45 0.91
C LYS A 72 -5.38 0.87 2.17
N ILE A 73 -4.41 1.58 2.72
CA ILE A 73 -3.74 1.18 3.95
C ILE A 73 -4.20 2.09 5.07
N LEU A 74 -4.68 1.49 6.15
CA LEU A 74 -5.18 2.20 7.31
C LEU A 74 -4.32 1.88 8.52
N HIS A 75 -4.15 2.88 9.39
CA HIS A 75 -3.49 2.63 10.67
C HIS A 75 -4.40 1.84 11.59
N GLU A 76 -3.81 0.88 12.27
CA GLU A 76 -4.50 0.21 13.36
C GLU A 76 -4.38 1.14 14.58
N SER A 77 -5.49 1.68 14.99
CA SER A 77 -5.52 2.60 16.13
C SER A 77 -5.79 1.88 17.43
#